data_516105a21189c00b3a8a40bd8547c2f0
#
_entry.id   516105a21189c00b3a8a40bd8547c2f0
#
_cell.length_a   1.000
_cell.length_b   1.000
_cell.length_c   1.000
_cell.angle_alpha   90.00
_cell.angle_beta   90.00
_cell.angle_gamma   90.00
#
_symmetry.space_group_name_H-M   'P 1'
#
loop_
_entity.id
_entity.type
_entity.pdbx_description
1 polymer ?
#
loop_
_entity_poly.entity_id
_entity_poly.type
_entity_poly.pdbx_seq_one_letter_code
_entity_poly.pdbx_strand_id
1 'polypeptide(L)'
;MRFRYLRDPLFLVCVALYFTNRFVLKHLVAGGFLHDHFNDLLCIPFWVPIMVFLMRKAGVRGDDAPPHAEEILIPLVMWSAIFELYLPRVGYFEGLAVADHTDILWYAIGALAASVVWGIVYRDRKQSDRGALESAVPLPRERR
;
A
#
# COMPACT_ATOMS: atom_id res chain seq x y z
N MET A 1 8.47 -12.41 -10.13
CA MET A 1 8.87 -11.00 -10.05
C MET A 1 9.02 -10.55 -8.62
N ARG A 2 10.05 -9.73 -8.31
CA ARG A 2 10.29 -9.27 -6.93
C ARG A 2 9.51 -7.98 -6.67
N PHE A 3 8.74 -7.95 -5.60
CA PHE A 3 8.13 -6.75 -5.06
C PHE A 3 9.23 -5.80 -4.55
N ARG A 4 9.12 -4.51 -4.88
CA ARG A 4 10.19 -3.54 -4.62
C ARG A 4 10.15 -2.93 -3.21
N TYR A 5 9.18 -3.31 -2.39
CA TYR A 5 8.98 -2.82 -1.03
C TYR A 5 9.01 -1.29 -0.95
N LEU A 6 9.97 -0.72 -0.21
CA LEU A 6 10.13 0.74 -0.05
C LEU A 6 10.56 1.48 -1.32
N ARG A 7 10.84 0.76 -2.42
CA ARG A 7 11.09 1.32 -3.76
C ARG A 7 9.94 1.04 -4.73
N ASP A 8 8.82 0.58 -4.23
CA ASP A 8 7.62 0.40 -5.03
C ASP A 8 7.11 1.77 -5.53
N PRO A 9 6.74 1.91 -6.83
CA PRO A 9 6.30 3.20 -7.35
C PRO A 9 5.06 3.75 -6.66
N LEU A 10 4.08 2.90 -6.33
CA LEU A 10 2.87 3.32 -5.62
C LEU A 10 3.23 3.82 -4.22
N PHE A 11 4.10 3.08 -3.50
CA PHE A 11 4.57 3.51 -2.19
C PHE A 11 5.24 4.89 -2.24
N LEU A 12 6.16 5.11 -3.18
CA LEU A 12 6.86 6.40 -3.31
C LEU A 12 5.91 7.55 -3.64
N VAL A 13 4.91 7.31 -4.49
CA VAL A 13 3.86 8.28 -4.79
C VAL A 13 3.04 8.57 -3.53
N CYS A 14 2.62 7.54 -2.78
CA CYS A 14 1.87 7.73 -1.53
C CYS A 14 2.68 8.50 -0.48
N VAL A 15 3.98 8.21 -0.35
CA VAL A 15 4.88 8.98 0.54
C VAL A 15 4.89 10.47 0.14
N ALA A 16 5.13 10.76 -1.13
CA ALA A 16 5.17 12.13 -1.64
C ALA A 16 3.83 12.86 -1.41
N LEU A 17 2.71 12.20 -1.74
CA LEU A 17 1.36 12.76 -1.56
C LEU A 17 1.02 12.98 -0.09
N TYR A 18 1.38 12.03 0.80
CA TYR A 18 1.16 12.17 2.24
C TYR A 18 1.87 13.42 2.78
N PHE A 19 3.15 13.57 2.49
CA PHE A 19 3.93 14.71 2.98
C PHE A 19 3.47 16.02 2.34
N THR A 20 3.16 16.02 1.05
CA THR A 20 2.60 17.21 0.37
C THR A 20 1.27 17.62 1.00
N ASN A 21 0.37 16.66 1.25
CA ASN A 21 -0.90 16.97 1.90
C ASN A 21 -0.68 17.48 3.33
N ARG A 22 0.14 16.79 4.10
CA ARG A 22 0.37 17.11 5.52
C ARG A 22 0.98 18.50 5.74
N PHE A 23 1.95 18.87 4.91
CA PHE A 23 2.74 20.09 5.14
C PHE A 23 2.36 21.26 4.23
N VAL A 24 1.62 21.02 3.14
CA VAL A 24 1.24 22.05 2.18
C VAL A 24 -0.28 22.18 2.07
N LEU A 25 -0.97 21.12 1.60
CA LEU A 25 -2.37 21.26 1.23
C LEU A 25 -3.28 21.53 2.44
N LYS A 26 -3.06 20.86 3.57
CA LYS A 26 -3.84 21.11 4.81
C LYS A 26 -3.74 22.55 5.32
N HIS A 27 -2.70 23.27 4.97
CA HIS A 27 -2.56 24.70 5.32
C HIS A 27 -3.22 25.65 4.32
N LEU A 28 -3.44 25.18 3.08
CA LEU A 28 -4.04 25.98 2.01
C LEU A 28 -5.56 25.78 1.91
N VAL A 29 -6.09 24.66 2.41
CA VAL A 29 -7.49 24.27 2.29
C VAL A 29 -8.10 24.20 3.69
N ALA A 30 -9.18 24.95 3.90
CA ALA A 30 -9.82 25.06 5.22
C ALA A 30 -10.71 23.86 5.62
N GLY A 31 -10.89 22.86 4.75
CA GLY A 31 -11.70 21.67 5.00
C GLY A 31 -12.00 20.87 3.74
N GLY A 32 -12.78 19.79 3.88
CA GLY A 32 -13.16 18.88 2.82
C GLY A 32 -12.20 17.73 2.62
N PHE A 33 -12.41 16.93 1.57
CA PHE A 33 -11.72 15.66 1.36
C PHE A 33 -10.20 15.73 1.54
N LEU A 34 -9.52 16.71 0.94
CA LEU A 34 -8.07 16.85 1.03
C LEU A 34 -7.57 17.15 2.45
N HIS A 35 -8.37 17.88 3.22
CA HIS A 35 -8.04 18.22 4.60
C HIS A 35 -8.32 17.04 5.54
N ASP A 36 -9.48 16.41 5.42
CA ASP A 36 -10.02 15.51 6.43
C ASP A 36 -9.67 14.02 6.15
N HIS A 37 -9.80 13.56 4.89
CA HIS A 37 -9.78 12.13 4.56
C HIS A 37 -8.66 11.69 3.60
N PHE A 38 -7.94 12.62 2.97
CA PHE A 38 -6.96 12.25 1.95
C PHE A 38 -5.81 11.39 2.51
N ASN A 39 -5.36 11.67 3.74
CA ASN A 39 -4.32 10.86 4.39
C ASN A 39 -4.82 9.46 4.73
N ASP A 40 -6.10 9.32 5.02
CA ASP A 40 -6.71 8.04 5.35
C ASP A 40 -6.80 7.15 4.12
N LEU A 41 -7.11 7.73 2.97
CA LEU A 41 -7.01 7.05 1.68
C LEU A 41 -5.60 6.51 1.40
N LEU A 42 -4.56 7.25 1.79
CA LEU A 42 -3.16 6.87 1.58
C LEU A 42 -2.64 5.90 2.66
N CYS A 43 -3.34 5.72 3.77
CA CYS A 43 -2.87 4.97 4.93
C CYS A 43 -2.43 3.54 4.57
N ILE A 44 -3.29 2.75 3.95
CA ILE A 44 -2.99 1.34 3.65
C ILE A 44 -1.90 1.20 2.57
N PRO A 45 -1.96 1.87 1.41
CA PRO A 45 -0.88 1.79 0.41
C PRO A 45 0.47 2.33 0.92
N PHE A 46 0.47 3.18 1.94
CA PHE A 46 1.68 3.65 2.60
C PHE A 46 2.25 2.59 3.57
N TRP A 47 1.42 2.00 4.44
CA TRP A 47 1.87 1.10 5.50
C TRP A 47 2.19 -0.31 5.04
N VAL A 48 1.46 -0.86 4.07
CA VAL A 48 1.64 -2.25 3.60
C VAL A 48 3.07 -2.51 3.09
N PRO A 49 3.68 -1.68 2.22
CA PRO A 49 5.06 -1.92 1.78
C PRO A 49 6.08 -1.90 2.91
N ILE A 50 5.87 -1.07 3.94
CA ILE A 50 6.72 -1.03 5.13
C ILE A 50 6.59 -2.33 5.92
N MET A 51 5.36 -2.77 6.17
CA MET A 51 5.10 -3.98 6.95
C MET A 51 5.65 -5.24 6.26
N VAL A 52 5.37 -5.43 4.97
CA VAL A 52 5.90 -6.59 4.24
C VAL A 52 7.42 -6.55 4.10
N PHE A 53 8.04 -5.36 4.05
CA PHE A 53 9.49 -5.22 4.12
C PHE A 53 10.04 -5.68 5.47
N LEU A 54 9.42 -5.27 6.58
CA LEU A 54 9.82 -5.69 7.92
C LEU A 54 9.61 -7.20 8.11
N MET A 55 8.48 -7.75 7.67
CA MET A 55 8.20 -9.18 7.69
C MET A 55 9.26 -9.98 6.90
N ARG A 56 9.68 -9.47 5.73
CA ARG A 56 10.75 -10.07 4.94
C ARG A 56 12.09 -10.04 5.67
N LYS A 57 12.42 -8.92 6.32
CA LYS A 57 13.65 -8.77 7.11
C LYS A 57 13.67 -9.65 8.35
N ALA A 58 12.53 -9.82 8.99
CA ALA A 58 12.36 -10.68 10.16
C ALA A 58 12.31 -12.18 9.81
N GLY A 59 12.35 -12.57 8.53
CA GLY A 59 12.26 -13.96 8.10
C GLY A 59 10.84 -14.56 8.17
N VAL A 60 9.84 -13.77 8.50
CA VAL A 60 8.43 -14.19 8.56
C VAL A 60 7.86 -14.41 7.15
N ARG A 61 8.28 -13.58 6.20
CA ARG A 61 7.88 -13.68 4.79
C ARG A 61 8.94 -14.41 3.98
N GLY A 62 8.54 -15.51 3.33
CA GLY A 62 9.44 -16.40 2.58
C GLY A 62 9.75 -15.94 1.15
N ASP A 63 8.89 -15.12 0.54
CA ASP A 63 9.00 -14.69 -0.86
C ASP A 63 9.04 -13.16 -1.03
N ASP A 64 9.29 -12.74 -2.26
CA ASP A 64 9.27 -11.33 -2.66
C ASP A 64 8.11 -11.08 -3.67
N ALA A 65 6.98 -11.78 -3.54
CA ALA A 65 5.79 -11.53 -4.34
C ALA A 65 5.16 -10.16 -4.01
N PRO A 66 4.23 -9.62 -4.81
CA PRO A 66 3.37 -8.52 -4.40
C PRO A 66 2.61 -8.86 -3.12
N PRO A 67 2.16 -7.85 -2.34
CA PRO A 67 1.41 -8.10 -1.11
C PRO A 67 0.20 -9.00 -1.34
N HIS A 68 0.04 -10.02 -0.49
CA HIS A 68 -1.10 -10.91 -0.49
C HIS A 68 -2.32 -10.23 0.17
N ALA A 69 -3.51 -10.79 -0.03
CA ALA A 69 -4.74 -10.20 0.50
C ALA A 69 -4.71 -10.06 2.03
N GLU A 70 -4.20 -11.07 2.74
CA GLU A 70 -4.02 -11.03 4.19
C GLU A 70 -3.03 -9.96 4.66
N GLU A 71 -1.96 -9.73 3.90
CA GLU A 71 -0.96 -8.70 4.18
C GLU A 71 -1.51 -7.27 3.98
N ILE A 72 -2.65 -7.13 3.31
CA ILE A 72 -3.39 -5.88 3.14
C ILE A 72 -4.52 -5.78 4.16
N LEU A 73 -5.27 -6.87 4.37
CA LEU A 73 -6.42 -6.88 5.27
C LEU A 73 -6.02 -6.74 6.75
N ILE A 74 -4.92 -7.37 7.17
CA ILE A 74 -4.44 -7.27 8.56
C ILE A 74 -4.15 -5.82 8.95
N PRO A 75 -3.32 -5.05 8.20
CA PRO A 75 -3.13 -3.63 8.50
C PRO A 75 -4.42 -2.81 8.39
N LEU A 76 -5.30 -3.09 7.44
CA LEU A 76 -6.59 -2.41 7.34
C LEU A 76 -7.40 -2.55 8.63
N VAL A 77 -7.59 -3.78 9.10
CA VAL A 77 -8.33 -4.05 10.34
C VAL A 77 -7.61 -3.48 11.55
N MET A 78 -6.29 -3.65 11.62
CA MET A 78 -5.48 -3.16 12.73
C MET A 78 -5.53 -1.63 12.86
N TRP A 79 -5.32 -0.89 11.78
CA TRP A 79 -5.36 0.56 11.80
C TRP A 79 -6.78 1.09 12.06
N SER A 80 -7.81 0.48 11.45
CA SER A 80 -9.21 0.82 11.77
C SER A 80 -9.50 0.63 13.25
N ALA A 81 -9.06 -0.48 13.86
CA ALA A 81 -9.27 -0.72 15.29
C ALA A 81 -8.47 0.27 16.17
N ILE A 82 -7.23 0.57 15.80
CA ILE A 82 -6.38 1.49 16.56
C ILE A 82 -6.93 2.90 16.51
N PHE A 83 -7.16 3.45 15.33
CA PHE A 83 -7.53 4.85 15.18
C PHE A 83 -8.99 5.14 15.52
N GLU A 84 -9.91 4.19 15.24
CA GLU A 84 -11.34 4.43 15.42
C GLU A 84 -11.90 3.88 16.74
N LEU A 85 -11.27 2.82 17.30
CA LEU A 85 -11.80 2.19 18.50
C LEU A 85 -10.90 2.40 19.72
N TYR A 86 -9.59 2.37 19.57
CA TYR A 86 -8.67 2.40 20.70
C TYR A 86 -8.23 3.83 21.06
N LEU A 87 -7.64 4.59 20.14
CA LEU A 87 -7.11 5.93 20.41
C LEU A 87 -8.16 6.90 20.97
N PRO A 88 -9.39 6.98 20.44
CA PRO A 88 -10.40 7.90 20.99
C PRO A 88 -10.81 7.60 22.42
N ARG A 89 -10.56 6.38 22.92
CA ARG A 89 -10.88 5.96 24.28
C ARG A 89 -9.73 6.15 25.28
N VAL A 90 -8.54 6.46 24.79
CA VAL A 90 -7.37 6.70 25.64
C VAL A 90 -7.33 8.18 26.02
N GLY A 91 -7.55 8.50 27.30
CA GLY A 91 -7.68 9.87 27.81
C GLY A 91 -6.49 10.79 27.46
N TYR A 92 -5.29 10.22 27.22
CA TYR A 92 -4.13 11.00 26.76
C TYR A 92 -4.32 11.60 25.36
N PHE A 93 -5.16 10.99 24.51
CA PHE A 93 -5.48 11.43 23.16
C PHE A 93 -6.86 12.09 23.06
N GLU A 94 -7.51 12.35 24.20
CA GLU A 94 -8.80 12.99 24.24
C GLU A 94 -8.74 14.38 23.59
N GLY A 95 -9.55 14.61 22.57
CA GLY A 95 -9.52 15.83 21.76
C GLY A 95 -8.49 15.86 20.60
N LEU A 96 -7.55 14.89 20.54
CA LEU A 96 -6.59 14.76 19.45
C LEU A 96 -7.00 13.67 18.44
N ALA A 97 -7.65 12.62 18.90
CA ALA A 97 -8.20 11.56 18.08
C ALA A 97 -9.73 11.59 18.20
N VAL A 98 -10.40 11.91 17.11
CA VAL A 98 -11.86 11.88 16.99
C VAL A 98 -12.21 10.66 16.16
N ALA A 99 -13.05 9.76 16.70
CA ALA A 99 -13.52 8.60 15.97
C ALA A 99 -14.41 9.07 14.81
N ASP A 100 -13.99 8.81 13.58
CA ASP A 100 -14.79 9.03 12.39
C ASP A 100 -14.88 7.74 11.56
N HIS A 101 -16.02 7.06 11.64
CA HIS A 101 -16.24 5.81 10.90
C HIS A 101 -16.09 5.98 9.37
N THR A 102 -16.11 7.21 8.88
CA THR A 102 -15.85 7.54 7.48
C THR A 102 -14.40 7.24 7.10
N ASP A 103 -13.46 7.33 8.05
CA ASP A 103 -12.04 7.04 7.81
C ASP A 103 -11.80 5.57 7.50
N ILE A 104 -12.57 4.66 8.12
CA ILE A 104 -12.54 3.22 7.78
C ILE A 104 -12.89 2.99 6.30
N LEU A 105 -13.85 3.74 5.78
CA LEU A 105 -14.22 3.66 4.36
C LEU A 105 -13.05 4.09 3.47
N TRP A 106 -12.34 5.16 3.83
CA TRP A 106 -11.20 5.64 3.07
C TRP A 106 -10.01 4.70 3.16
N TYR A 107 -9.74 4.08 4.31
CA TYR A 107 -8.77 2.99 4.43
C TYR A 107 -9.10 1.83 3.50
N ALA A 108 -10.38 1.41 3.44
CA ALA A 108 -10.82 0.31 2.58
C ALA A 108 -10.69 0.65 1.09
N ILE A 109 -11.06 1.87 0.69
CA ILE A 109 -10.89 2.35 -0.69
C ILE A 109 -9.41 2.39 -1.07
N GLY A 110 -8.55 2.91 -0.19
CA GLY A 110 -7.11 2.94 -0.38
C GLY A 110 -6.49 1.53 -0.51
N ALA A 111 -6.93 0.60 0.32
CA ALA A 111 -6.52 -0.81 0.26
C ALA A 111 -6.93 -1.48 -1.06
N LEU A 112 -8.17 -1.26 -1.51
CA LEU A 112 -8.68 -1.79 -2.78
C LEU A 112 -7.90 -1.20 -3.96
N ALA A 113 -7.72 0.12 -3.99
CA ALA A 113 -6.96 0.80 -5.04
C ALA A 113 -5.52 0.27 -5.12
N ALA A 114 -4.84 0.13 -3.98
CA ALA A 114 -3.49 -0.43 -3.91
C ALA A 114 -3.44 -1.87 -4.42
N SER A 115 -4.39 -2.73 -4.02
CA SER A 115 -4.49 -4.11 -4.48
C SER A 115 -4.60 -4.20 -6.00
N VAL A 116 -5.45 -3.37 -6.60
CA VAL A 116 -5.64 -3.30 -8.06
C VAL A 116 -4.35 -2.84 -8.75
N VAL A 117 -3.74 -1.75 -8.26
CA VAL A 117 -2.50 -1.21 -8.85
C VAL A 117 -1.36 -2.24 -8.78
N TRP A 118 -1.13 -2.86 -7.62
CA TRP A 118 -0.11 -3.91 -7.51
C TRP A 118 -0.43 -5.12 -8.38
N GLY A 119 -1.70 -5.53 -8.45
CA GLY A 119 -2.17 -6.61 -9.33
C GLY A 119 -1.84 -6.34 -10.80
N ILE A 120 -2.07 -5.13 -11.28
CA ILE A 120 -1.77 -4.73 -12.66
C ILE A 120 -0.25 -4.64 -12.87
N VAL A 121 0.44 -3.80 -12.10
CA VAL A 121 1.87 -3.48 -12.29
C VAL A 121 2.75 -4.73 -12.23
N TYR A 122 2.46 -5.65 -11.33
CA TYR A 122 3.28 -6.84 -11.14
C TYR A 122 2.85 -8.02 -12.03
N ARG A 123 1.62 -8.04 -12.56
CA ARG A 123 1.13 -9.04 -13.53
C ARG A 123 1.69 -8.79 -14.92
N ASP A 124 1.62 -7.57 -15.43
CA ASP A 124 2.08 -7.22 -16.77
C ASP A 124 3.58 -7.46 -16.96
N ARG A 125 4.36 -7.16 -15.92
CA ARG A 125 5.80 -7.47 -15.94
C ARG A 125 6.10 -8.97 -15.95
N LYS A 126 5.29 -9.82 -15.29
CA LYS A 126 5.47 -11.28 -15.32
C LYS A 126 5.27 -11.84 -16.74
N GLN A 127 4.39 -11.24 -17.51
CA GLN A 127 4.10 -11.62 -18.88
C GLN A 127 5.21 -11.16 -19.82
N SER A 128 5.77 -9.97 -19.63
CA SER A 128 6.91 -9.44 -20.37
C SER A 128 8.18 -10.29 -20.17
N ASP A 129 8.49 -10.68 -18.92
CA ASP A 129 9.65 -11.51 -18.61
C ASP A 129 9.53 -12.92 -19.22
N ARG A 130 8.32 -13.49 -19.30
CA ARG A 130 8.06 -14.78 -19.98
C ARG A 130 8.27 -14.69 -21.47
N GLY A 131 7.74 -13.67 -22.12
CA GLY A 131 7.92 -13.46 -23.57
C GLY A 131 9.38 -13.27 -23.95
N ALA A 132 10.16 -12.55 -23.13
CA ALA A 132 11.60 -12.38 -23.35
C ALA A 132 12.38 -13.69 -23.20
N LEU A 133 12.01 -14.55 -22.26
CA LEU A 133 12.62 -15.88 -22.07
C LEU A 133 12.29 -16.84 -23.22
N GLU A 134 11.05 -16.86 -23.70
CA GLU A 134 10.62 -17.70 -24.82
C GLU A 134 11.32 -17.28 -26.12
N SER A 135 11.50 -15.99 -26.36
CA SER A 135 12.23 -15.49 -27.55
C SER A 135 13.75 -15.73 -27.48
N ALA A 136 14.31 -15.97 -26.31
CA ALA A 136 15.74 -16.24 -26.11
C ALA A 136 16.09 -17.74 -26.21
N VAL A 137 15.12 -18.65 -26.30
CA VAL A 137 15.38 -20.09 -26.50
C VAL A 137 15.78 -20.36 -27.95
N PRO A 138 17.01 -20.87 -28.23
CA PRO A 138 17.42 -21.19 -29.58
C PRO A 138 16.56 -22.32 -30.14
N LEU A 139 16.07 -22.14 -31.36
CA LEU A 139 15.38 -23.21 -32.08
C LEU A 139 16.24 -24.47 -32.14
N PRO A 140 15.68 -25.67 -31.95
CA PRO A 140 16.41 -26.91 -32.11
C PRO A 140 17.06 -26.96 -33.48
N ARG A 141 18.40 -27.11 -33.52
CA ARG A 141 19.10 -27.35 -34.80
C ARG A 141 18.59 -28.67 -35.37
N GLU A 142 17.83 -28.60 -36.45
CA GLU A 142 17.50 -29.77 -37.27
C GLU A 142 18.80 -30.41 -37.71
N ARG A 143 19.08 -31.59 -37.17
CA ARG A 143 20.17 -32.43 -37.69
C ARG A 143 19.72 -32.98 -39.08
N ARG A 144 20.34 -32.48 -40.11
CA ARG A 144 20.31 -33.15 -41.41
C ARG A 144 21.32 -34.32 -41.46
#